data_3c12459923c3ba11bffda2281afea075
#
_entry.id   3c12459923c3ba11bffda2281afea075
#
_cell.length_a   1.000
_cell.length_b   1.000
_cell.length_c   1.000
_cell.angle_alpha   90.00
_cell.angle_beta   90.00
_cell.angle_gamma   90.00
#
_symmetry.space_group_name_H-M   'P 1'
#
loop_
_entity.id
_entity.type
_entity.pdbx_description
1 polymer ?
#
loop_
_entity_poly.entity_id
_entity_poly.type
_entity_poly.pdbx_seq_one_letter_code
_entity_poly.pdbx_strand_id
1 'polypeptide(L)'
;VLKFMKPIWKWIISITVLLIAAVLVAGWYYSRNWKPIVETKLKETVAKATNGLYSLKYDDLDLNATLGNATLVNAELIPDSVVYHRMVLEKQAPNSRFHIKLAALKIRRFNIWDVIKNRKLYIKDIIFESPDIHMISERHSYNDTIQPKGSKTLYDNIKDVFSSINVRDIKIDNVKFKFSKIQDGKASDILIDSIGVKVHDVLVDQASIHDTTRLFYTKMVEVEVPNFEYDLSGGIYRAKFDRLLLNTQDENVLLTKVEYAPKMSKAAYFKARNQNVTMAVLKFDTLRFEKLDFKELIDNQQTIAQNVQIKKGSVSLYNDKRYPKKTSSKIGSGPHQQLMKVRQLIRIDTIFVDDIDVLYGEHSAKFNKEGIITFNHARGTLTNVTNDSTLLAKDKYMRADLQAKIMNSGLLKIQFGFDMLSKDGYHTYKGSLGRMQATAFNKILSPLLNAEIESGNIRGISFNYQANDYRNWGDFRFDYDHLKLNLMNAVDPGMNKTKKGVLSFVVNNILINDSNPDANEKYHVGKVNYKRVPQYSFFKTLWESMLDGVKQCAGITKEREAKLMG
;
A
#
# COMPACT_ATOMS: atom_id res chain seq x y z
N VAL A 1 10.18 5.28 0.20
CA VAL A 1 11.33 4.34 0.23
C VAL A 1 11.85 4.14 -1.17
N LEU A 2 11.06 3.73 -2.16
CA LEU A 2 11.50 3.41 -3.54
C LEU A 2 12.19 4.58 -4.27
N LYS A 3 11.76 5.83 -4.06
CA LYS A 3 12.40 7.01 -4.67
C LYS A 3 13.85 7.21 -4.19
N PHE A 4 14.20 6.68 -3.03
CA PHE A 4 15.53 6.80 -2.43
C PHE A 4 16.47 5.65 -2.83
N MET A 5 15.95 4.54 -3.35
CA MET A 5 16.78 3.41 -3.76
C MET A 5 17.60 3.68 -5.04
N LYS A 6 17.08 4.52 -5.97
CA LYS A 6 17.77 4.88 -7.21
C LYS A 6 19.22 5.39 -7.03
N PRO A 7 19.48 6.40 -6.16
CA PRO A 7 20.83 6.89 -6.00
C PRO A 7 21.73 5.92 -5.23
N ILE A 8 21.19 5.22 -4.23
CA ILE A 8 21.97 4.30 -3.37
C ILE A 8 22.63 3.21 -4.19
N TRP A 9 21.85 2.52 -5.02
CA TRP A 9 22.30 1.38 -5.82
C TRP A 9 23.39 1.78 -6.82
N LYS A 10 23.20 2.90 -7.52
CA LYS A 10 24.21 3.44 -8.43
C LYS A 10 25.51 3.81 -7.72
N TRP A 11 25.42 4.41 -6.53
CA TRP A 11 26.59 4.77 -5.74
C TRP A 11 27.32 3.57 -5.17
N ILE A 12 26.60 2.59 -4.59
CA ILE A 12 27.21 1.36 -4.07
C ILE A 12 27.94 0.62 -5.19
N ILE A 13 27.32 0.39 -6.32
CA ILE A 13 27.96 -0.25 -7.47
C ILE A 13 29.14 0.58 -7.98
N SER A 14 29.00 1.88 -8.15
CA SER A 14 30.09 2.73 -8.65
C SER A 14 31.28 2.77 -7.70
N ILE A 15 31.06 2.92 -6.40
CA ILE A 15 32.12 2.90 -5.39
C ILE A 15 32.76 1.52 -5.33
N THR A 16 31.99 0.45 -5.35
CA THR A 16 32.51 -0.93 -5.34
C THR A 16 33.35 -1.21 -6.58
N VAL A 17 32.89 -0.80 -7.75
CA VAL A 17 33.63 -0.95 -9.02
C VAL A 17 34.91 -0.12 -9.02
N LEU A 18 34.89 1.12 -8.55
CA LEU A 18 36.06 1.99 -8.42
C LEU A 18 37.07 1.43 -7.41
N LEU A 19 36.59 0.90 -6.28
CA LEU A 19 37.42 0.23 -5.28
C LEU A 19 38.14 -0.98 -5.88
N ILE A 20 37.40 -1.82 -6.61
CA ILE A 20 37.94 -3.00 -7.28
C ILE A 20 38.97 -2.58 -8.34
N ALA A 21 38.65 -1.58 -9.16
CA ALA A 21 39.55 -1.08 -10.20
C ALA A 21 40.87 -0.54 -9.61
N ALA A 22 40.79 0.25 -8.54
CA ALA A 22 41.98 0.80 -7.88
C ALA A 22 42.88 -0.30 -7.28
N VAL A 23 42.27 -1.30 -6.62
CA VAL A 23 42.99 -2.45 -6.05
C VAL A 23 43.69 -3.28 -7.12
N LEU A 24 43.03 -3.52 -8.25
CA LEU A 24 43.56 -4.37 -9.31
C LEU A 24 44.68 -3.70 -10.12
N VAL A 25 44.52 -2.42 -10.46
CA VAL A 25 45.54 -1.66 -11.22
C VAL A 25 46.81 -1.48 -10.42
N ALA A 26 46.70 -1.22 -9.14
CA ALA A 26 47.86 -1.01 -8.27
C ALA A 26 48.60 -2.32 -7.88
N GLY A 27 47.86 -3.41 -7.68
CA GLY A 27 48.43 -4.74 -7.40
C GLY A 27 49.26 -5.30 -8.55
N TRP A 28 48.90 -4.94 -9.79
CA TRP A 28 49.62 -5.34 -11.00
C TRP A 28 50.93 -4.59 -11.20
N TYR A 29 50.99 -3.31 -10.89
CA TYR A 29 52.12 -2.45 -11.24
C TYR A 29 53.31 -2.58 -10.27
N TYR A 30 53.09 -3.08 -8.99
CA TYR A 30 54.12 -3.06 -7.96
C TYR A 30 54.19 -4.36 -7.14
N SER A 31 55.09 -5.29 -7.52
CA SER A 31 55.16 -6.62 -6.91
C SER A 31 55.82 -6.73 -5.53
N ARG A 32 56.38 -5.67 -4.94
CA ARG A 32 57.10 -5.77 -3.65
C ARG A 32 56.73 -4.77 -2.54
N ASN A 33 56.12 -3.61 -2.88
CA ASN A 33 55.65 -2.61 -1.91
C ASN A 33 54.27 -2.06 -2.30
N TRP A 34 53.38 -2.92 -2.77
CA TRP A 34 52.09 -2.53 -3.35
C TRP A 34 51.10 -2.02 -2.31
N LYS A 35 51.11 -2.54 -1.06
CA LYS A 35 50.11 -2.27 -0.03
C LYS A 35 49.95 -0.76 0.27
N PRO A 36 50.98 0.01 0.61
CA PRO A 36 50.84 1.46 0.87
C PRO A 36 50.37 2.26 -0.34
N ILE A 37 50.77 1.83 -1.54
CA ILE A 37 50.40 2.52 -2.79
C ILE A 37 48.93 2.27 -3.10
N VAL A 38 48.47 1.03 -2.96
CA VAL A 38 47.06 0.69 -3.12
C VAL A 38 46.19 1.42 -2.11
N GLU A 39 46.63 1.46 -0.85
CA GLU A 39 45.91 2.17 0.21
C GLU A 39 45.76 3.66 -0.07
N THR A 40 46.84 4.32 -0.47
CA THR A 40 46.82 5.74 -0.85
C THR A 40 45.92 5.99 -2.06
N LYS A 41 46.08 5.19 -3.12
CA LYS A 41 45.28 5.32 -4.36
C LYS A 41 43.81 5.06 -4.11
N LEU A 42 43.46 4.11 -3.27
CA LEU A 42 42.09 3.80 -2.91
C LEU A 42 41.41 4.99 -2.22
N LYS A 43 42.06 5.56 -1.20
CA LYS A 43 41.56 6.75 -0.49
C LYS A 43 41.45 7.97 -1.41
N GLU A 44 42.48 8.24 -2.23
CA GLU A 44 42.47 9.31 -3.22
C GLU A 44 41.34 9.13 -4.25
N THR A 45 41.11 7.91 -4.70
CA THR A 45 40.08 7.63 -5.70
C THR A 45 38.69 7.89 -5.15
N VAL A 46 38.40 7.47 -3.93
CA VAL A 46 37.13 7.77 -3.24
C VAL A 46 36.93 9.28 -3.11
N ALA A 47 37.96 9.99 -2.63
CA ALA A 47 37.87 11.44 -2.45
C ALA A 47 37.64 12.17 -3.81
N LYS A 48 38.38 11.81 -4.86
CA LYS A 48 38.22 12.39 -6.20
C LYS A 48 36.86 12.10 -6.81
N ALA A 49 36.40 10.83 -6.73
CA ALA A 49 35.11 10.42 -7.31
C ALA A 49 33.91 11.08 -6.63
N THR A 50 34.08 11.58 -5.41
CA THR A 50 33.03 12.20 -4.60
C THR A 50 33.22 13.71 -4.40
N ASN A 51 34.14 14.34 -5.11
CA ASN A 51 34.54 15.74 -4.93
C ASN A 51 34.90 16.07 -3.47
N GLY A 52 35.51 15.12 -2.77
CA GLY A 52 35.90 15.23 -1.36
C GLY A 52 34.76 14.99 -0.36
N LEU A 53 33.54 14.73 -0.83
CA LEU A 53 32.40 14.52 0.08
C LEU A 53 32.56 13.30 0.99
N TYR A 54 33.29 12.27 0.55
CA TYR A 54 33.50 11.06 1.34
C TYR A 54 34.97 10.75 1.56
N SER A 55 35.27 10.28 2.76
CA SER A 55 36.53 9.66 3.13
C SER A 55 36.34 8.18 3.42
N LEU A 56 37.35 7.36 3.06
CA LEU A 56 37.38 5.92 3.34
C LEU A 56 38.39 5.64 4.44
N LYS A 57 37.94 4.96 5.51
CA LYS A 57 38.79 4.38 6.56
C LYS A 57 38.63 2.87 6.56
N TYR A 58 39.65 2.15 6.98
CA TYR A 58 39.63 0.70 7.20
C TYR A 58 40.85 0.31 8.04
N ASP A 59 40.78 -0.86 8.65
CA ASP A 59 41.86 -1.37 9.51
C ASP A 59 42.91 -2.12 8.72
N ASP A 60 42.50 -2.96 7.75
CA ASP A 60 43.43 -3.76 6.96
C ASP A 60 42.90 -4.04 5.55
N LEU A 61 43.82 -4.21 4.62
CA LEU A 61 43.59 -4.68 3.27
C LEU A 61 44.43 -5.90 3.00
N ASP A 62 43.80 -7.07 2.90
CA ASP A 62 44.45 -8.31 2.46
C ASP A 62 44.12 -8.55 0.97
N LEU A 63 45.17 -8.78 0.17
CA LEU A 63 45.08 -9.03 -1.25
C LEU A 63 45.93 -10.24 -1.64
N ASN A 64 45.27 -11.27 -2.13
CA ASN A 64 45.90 -12.44 -2.74
C ASN A 64 45.62 -12.49 -4.22
N ALA A 65 46.50 -11.88 -5.03
CA ALA A 65 46.30 -11.81 -6.50
C ALA A 65 46.35 -13.19 -7.17
N THR A 66 47.11 -14.15 -6.61
CA THR A 66 47.24 -15.51 -7.15
C THR A 66 45.92 -16.30 -7.02
N LEU A 67 45.24 -16.17 -5.89
CA LEU A 67 43.93 -16.78 -5.65
C LEU A 67 42.78 -15.91 -6.12
N GLY A 68 43.05 -14.68 -6.54
CA GLY A 68 42.04 -13.72 -6.96
C GLY A 68 41.11 -13.31 -5.81
N ASN A 69 41.64 -13.09 -4.61
CA ASN A 69 40.88 -12.69 -3.44
C ASN A 69 41.36 -11.35 -2.89
N ALA A 70 40.41 -10.52 -2.43
CA ALA A 70 40.70 -9.31 -1.67
C ALA A 70 39.73 -9.18 -0.50
N THR A 71 40.20 -8.74 0.64
CA THR A 71 39.39 -8.49 1.84
C THR A 71 39.74 -7.13 2.41
N LEU A 72 38.74 -6.28 2.59
CA LEU A 72 38.86 -5.02 3.31
C LEU A 72 38.14 -5.15 4.64
N VAL A 73 38.87 -4.96 5.73
CA VAL A 73 38.40 -5.21 7.11
C VAL A 73 38.00 -3.90 7.77
N ASN A 74 36.88 -3.90 8.49
CA ASN A 74 36.33 -2.75 9.22
C ASN A 74 36.31 -1.46 8.39
N ALA A 75 35.74 -1.57 7.17
CA ALA A 75 35.68 -0.43 6.27
C ALA A 75 34.58 0.55 6.66
N GLU A 76 34.91 1.83 6.64
CA GLU A 76 33.97 2.91 6.95
C GLU A 76 34.05 4.02 5.90
N LEU A 77 32.91 4.32 5.26
CA LEU A 77 32.73 5.43 4.33
C LEU A 77 32.03 6.58 5.08
N ILE A 78 32.76 7.66 5.31
CA ILE A 78 32.33 8.76 6.17
C ILE A 78 32.06 10.00 5.32
N PRO A 79 30.87 10.62 5.39
CA PRO A 79 30.62 11.91 4.73
C PRO A 79 31.30 13.05 5.51
N ASP A 80 32.01 13.92 4.80
CA ASP A 80 32.61 15.11 5.38
C ASP A 80 31.57 16.24 5.50
N SER A 81 31.31 16.64 6.74
CA SER A 81 30.31 17.66 7.03
C SER A 81 30.71 19.06 6.57
N VAL A 82 32.01 19.38 6.55
CA VAL A 82 32.52 20.67 6.11
C VAL A 82 32.37 20.79 4.60
N VAL A 83 32.80 19.75 3.87
CA VAL A 83 32.63 19.68 2.41
C VAL A 83 31.14 19.71 2.03
N TYR A 84 30.30 18.97 2.75
CA TYR A 84 28.84 18.99 2.51
C TYR A 84 28.24 20.39 2.70
N HIS A 85 28.60 21.08 3.79
CA HIS A 85 28.13 22.47 4.03
C HIS A 85 28.57 23.43 2.93
N ARG A 86 29.82 23.33 2.48
CA ARG A 86 30.31 24.09 1.33
C ARG A 86 29.49 23.81 0.07
N MET A 87 29.25 22.54 -0.23
CA MET A 87 28.42 22.13 -1.37
C MET A 87 26.98 22.66 -1.28
N VAL A 88 26.41 22.76 -0.07
CA VAL A 88 25.08 23.38 0.13
C VAL A 88 25.10 24.86 -0.24
N LEU A 89 26.13 25.61 0.22
CA LEU A 89 26.29 27.02 -0.11
C LEU A 89 26.49 27.24 -1.63
N GLU A 90 27.22 26.34 -2.28
CA GLU A 90 27.47 26.35 -3.73
C GLU A 90 26.29 25.77 -4.55
N LYS A 91 25.19 25.34 -3.90
CA LYS A 91 24.02 24.69 -4.53
C LYS A 91 24.37 23.43 -5.34
N GLN A 92 25.35 22.67 -4.86
CA GLN A 92 25.86 21.44 -5.47
C GLN A 92 25.68 20.21 -4.57
N ALA A 93 25.21 20.38 -3.33
CA ALA A 93 25.04 19.27 -2.40
C ALA A 93 23.95 18.30 -2.88
N PRO A 94 24.18 16.98 -2.78
CA PRO A 94 23.16 15.98 -3.07
C PRO A 94 22.08 16.00 -1.98
N ASN A 95 20.84 15.61 -2.35
CA ASN A 95 19.73 15.48 -1.39
C ASN A 95 19.93 14.36 -0.37
N SER A 96 20.91 13.48 -0.56
CA SER A 96 21.17 12.35 0.33
C SER A 96 22.65 12.13 0.51
N ARG A 97 23.03 11.82 1.74
CA ARG A 97 24.39 11.41 2.13
C ARG A 97 24.32 10.13 2.94
N PHE A 98 25.41 9.34 2.89
CA PHE A 98 25.48 8.02 3.48
C PHE A 98 26.68 7.93 4.42
N HIS A 99 26.47 7.34 5.60
CA HIS A 99 27.54 6.84 6.44
C HIS A 99 27.42 5.31 6.42
N ILE A 100 28.46 4.62 5.95
CA ILE A 100 28.42 3.16 5.77
C ILE A 100 29.58 2.55 6.56
N LYS A 101 29.26 1.58 7.41
CA LYS A 101 30.23 0.75 8.11
C LYS A 101 30.08 -0.69 7.66
N LEU A 102 31.18 -1.39 7.47
CA LEU A 102 31.22 -2.79 7.05
C LEU A 102 32.19 -3.54 7.95
N ALA A 103 31.80 -4.68 8.49
CA ALA A 103 32.73 -5.57 9.19
C ALA A 103 33.79 -6.11 8.20
N ALA A 104 33.36 -6.50 7.00
CA ALA A 104 34.27 -6.82 5.92
C ALA A 104 33.61 -6.66 4.53
N LEU A 105 34.43 -6.29 3.55
CA LEU A 105 34.12 -6.41 2.12
C LEU A 105 35.04 -7.49 1.54
N LYS A 106 34.46 -8.60 1.09
CA LYS A 106 35.22 -9.73 0.52
C LYS A 106 34.93 -9.86 -0.97
N ILE A 107 35.99 -9.85 -1.77
CA ILE A 107 35.95 -10.11 -3.22
C ILE A 107 36.64 -11.45 -3.43
N ARG A 108 35.99 -12.37 -4.12
CA ARG A 108 36.47 -13.74 -4.29
C ARG A 108 36.53 -14.14 -5.74
N ARG A 109 37.65 -14.79 -6.11
CA ARG A 109 37.89 -15.39 -7.42
C ARG A 109 37.77 -14.39 -8.56
N PHE A 110 38.52 -13.28 -8.49
CA PHE A 110 38.74 -12.44 -9.64
C PHE A 110 39.93 -12.93 -10.48
N ASN A 111 39.86 -12.70 -11.81
CA ASN A 111 40.92 -13.09 -12.73
C ASN A 111 41.73 -11.88 -13.17
N ILE A 112 42.93 -11.69 -12.57
CA ILE A 112 43.81 -10.56 -12.90
C ILE A 112 44.40 -10.68 -14.31
N TRP A 113 44.66 -11.90 -14.80
CA TRP A 113 45.25 -12.09 -16.11
C TRP A 113 44.32 -11.68 -17.26
N ASP A 114 43.02 -11.87 -17.07
CA ASP A 114 42.03 -11.44 -18.04
C ASP A 114 41.87 -9.92 -18.08
N VAL A 115 42.06 -9.27 -16.93
CA VAL A 115 42.15 -7.81 -16.85
C VAL A 115 43.31 -7.28 -17.64
N ILE A 116 44.50 -7.88 -17.50
CA ILE A 116 45.73 -7.43 -18.15
C ILE A 116 45.65 -7.63 -19.66
N LYS A 117 45.20 -8.78 -20.12
CA LYS A 117 45.19 -9.15 -21.54
C LYS A 117 44.01 -8.53 -22.30
N ASN A 118 42.79 -8.57 -21.68
CA ASN A 118 41.54 -8.30 -22.38
C ASN A 118 40.78 -7.10 -21.80
N ARG A 119 41.28 -6.47 -20.73
CA ARG A 119 40.59 -5.42 -19.98
C ARG A 119 39.20 -5.89 -19.49
N LYS A 120 39.03 -7.20 -19.22
CA LYS A 120 37.81 -7.81 -18.74
C LYS A 120 37.99 -8.23 -17.30
N LEU A 121 37.09 -7.78 -16.42
CA LEU A 121 37.09 -8.15 -15.02
C LEU A 121 35.95 -9.10 -14.74
N TYR A 122 36.28 -10.34 -14.40
CA TYR A 122 35.35 -11.32 -13.88
C TYR A 122 35.55 -11.51 -12.38
N ILE A 123 34.46 -11.44 -11.60
CA ILE A 123 34.44 -11.69 -10.16
C ILE A 123 33.36 -12.73 -9.88
N LYS A 124 33.70 -13.75 -9.12
CA LYS A 124 32.70 -14.74 -8.73
C LYS A 124 31.76 -14.22 -7.65
N ASP A 125 32.32 -13.78 -6.52
CA ASP A 125 31.52 -13.33 -5.36
C ASP A 125 32.03 -11.99 -4.82
N ILE A 126 31.10 -11.08 -4.51
CA ILE A 126 31.32 -9.91 -3.67
C ILE A 126 30.42 -10.05 -2.44
N ILE A 127 30.99 -10.00 -1.24
CA ILE A 127 30.27 -10.19 0.01
C ILE A 127 30.48 -8.98 0.91
N PHE A 128 29.38 -8.34 1.29
CA PHE A 128 29.35 -7.28 2.30
C PHE A 128 28.87 -7.90 3.61
N GLU A 129 29.73 -7.92 4.61
CA GLU A 129 29.43 -8.49 5.92
C GLU A 129 28.93 -7.43 6.90
N SER A 130 27.73 -7.65 7.43
CA SER A 130 27.08 -6.83 8.47
C SER A 130 27.17 -5.32 8.23
N PRO A 131 26.70 -4.82 7.07
CA PRO A 131 26.74 -3.39 6.82
C PRO A 131 25.77 -2.63 7.73
N ASP A 132 26.27 -1.53 8.31
CA ASP A 132 25.48 -0.52 9.01
C ASP A 132 25.44 0.74 8.14
N ILE A 133 24.25 1.02 7.58
CA ILE A 133 24.06 2.10 6.60
C ILE A 133 23.16 3.16 7.21
N HIS A 134 23.69 4.35 7.43
CA HIS A 134 22.91 5.52 7.81
C HIS A 134 22.76 6.46 6.61
N MET A 135 21.57 6.55 6.07
CA MET A 135 21.20 7.48 5.01
C MET A 135 20.53 8.72 5.62
N ILE A 136 21.09 9.89 5.35
CA ILE A 136 20.52 11.18 5.75
C ILE A 136 20.00 11.86 4.48
N SER A 137 18.71 12.18 4.46
CA SER A 137 18.03 12.83 3.32
C SER A 137 17.53 14.21 3.71
N GLU A 138 17.98 15.21 2.97
CA GLU A 138 17.62 16.60 3.12
C GLU A 138 17.32 17.17 1.73
N ARG A 139 16.08 17.65 1.51
CA ARG A 139 15.68 18.13 0.20
C ARG A 139 16.21 19.54 -0.06
N HIS A 140 16.94 19.69 -1.14
CA HIS A 140 17.39 20.98 -1.64
C HIS A 140 16.61 21.35 -2.91
N SER A 141 15.92 22.49 -2.91
CA SER A 141 15.05 22.93 -4.01
C SER A 141 15.79 23.13 -5.34
N TYR A 142 17.08 23.46 -5.30
CA TYR A 142 17.89 23.60 -6.52
C TYR A 142 18.08 22.26 -7.26
N ASN A 143 17.97 21.12 -6.57
CA ASN A 143 18.04 19.81 -7.21
C ASN A 143 16.75 19.42 -7.96
N ASP A 144 15.63 20.11 -7.71
CA ASP A 144 14.37 19.87 -8.41
C ASP A 144 14.38 20.40 -9.85
N THR A 145 15.24 21.40 -10.14
CA THR A 145 15.34 22.07 -11.44
C THR A 145 16.48 21.56 -12.32
N ILE A 146 17.38 20.76 -11.75
CA ILE A 146 18.48 20.16 -12.50
C ILE A 146 17.89 19.05 -13.39
N GLN A 147 17.69 19.36 -14.68
CA GLN A 147 17.53 18.30 -15.67
C GLN A 147 18.80 17.44 -15.65
N PRO A 148 18.69 16.10 -15.59
CA PRO A 148 19.87 15.26 -15.69
C PRO A 148 20.52 15.50 -17.06
N LYS A 149 21.56 16.33 -17.10
CA LYS A 149 22.50 16.33 -18.22
C LYS A 149 22.93 14.89 -18.36
N GLY A 150 22.75 14.30 -19.53
CA GLY A 150 22.91 12.89 -19.86
C GLY A 150 23.79 12.16 -18.85
N SER A 151 23.18 11.47 -17.91
CA SER A 151 23.91 10.86 -16.80
C SER A 151 24.86 9.84 -17.38
N LYS A 152 26.17 10.02 -17.13
CA LYS A 152 27.18 9.01 -17.49
C LYS A 152 26.67 7.65 -17.02
N THR A 153 26.72 6.67 -17.89
CA THR A 153 26.36 5.29 -17.56
C THR A 153 27.41 4.70 -16.63
N LEU A 154 27.14 3.56 -16.01
CA LEU A 154 28.19 2.83 -15.27
C LEU A 154 29.35 2.47 -16.20
N TYR A 155 29.06 2.10 -17.44
CA TYR A 155 30.08 1.80 -18.44
C TYR A 155 30.95 3.02 -18.75
N ASP A 156 30.39 4.22 -18.87
CA ASP A 156 31.17 5.44 -19.10
C ASP A 156 32.17 5.74 -17.98
N ASN A 157 31.92 5.27 -16.77
CA ASN A 157 32.82 5.45 -15.64
C ASN A 157 33.95 4.42 -15.60
N ILE A 158 33.84 3.28 -16.30
CA ILE A 158 34.82 2.20 -16.28
C ILE A 158 35.55 1.98 -17.62
N LYS A 159 34.99 2.46 -18.73
CA LYS A 159 35.46 2.15 -20.10
C LYS A 159 36.95 2.47 -20.37
N ASP A 160 37.51 3.41 -19.63
CA ASP A 160 38.94 3.75 -19.77
C ASP A 160 39.85 2.67 -19.15
N VAL A 161 39.34 1.90 -18.19
CA VAL A 161 40.07 0.85 -17.49
C VAL A 161 39.63 -0.54 -17.93
N PHE A 162 38.31 -0.78 -17.99
CA PHE A 162 37.71 -2.07 -18.34
C PHE A 162 36.85 -2.00 -19.59
N SER A 163 36.94 -3.00 -20.45
CA SER A 163 35.99 -3.23 -21.54
C SER A 163 34.68 -3.87 -21.04
N SER A 164 34.76 -4.68 -19.99
CA SER A 164 33.60 -5.22 -19.30
C SER A 164 33.90 -5.60 -17.87
N ILE A 165 32.87 -5.53 -17.01
CA ILE A 165 32.91 -6.08 -15.64
C ILE A 165 31.74 -7.04 -15.52
N ASN A 166 32.02 -8.28 -15.13
CA ASN A 166 31.02 -9.29 -14.81
C ASN A 166 31.18 -9.73 -13.36
N VAL A 167 30.10 -9.63 -12.56
CA VAL A 167 30.07 -10.14 -11.19
C VAL A 167 28.94 -11.16 -11.11
N ARG A 168 29.31 -12.41 -10.80
CA ARG A 168 28.33 -13.48 -10.76
C ARG A 168 27.36 -13.31 -9.59
N ASP A 169 27.87 -13.14 -8.35
CA ASP A 169 27.05 -13.03 -7.16
C ASP A 169 27.51 -11.86 -6.28
N ILE A 170 26.55 -11.01 -5.84
CA ILE A 170 26.76 -10.04 -4.77
C ILE A 170 25.82 -10.41 -3.62
N LYS A 171 26.38 -10.56 -2.41
CA LYS A 171 25.65 -10.88 -1.18
C LYS A 171 25.84 -9.79 -0.15
N ILE A 172 24.75 -9.33 0.40
CA ILE A 172 24.73 -8.32 1.44
C ILE A 172 23.80 -8.83 2.54
N ASP A 173 24.37 -9.35 3.61
CA ASP A 173 23.61 -10.00 4.67
C ASP A 173 23.61 -9.14 5.95
N ASN A 174 22.51 -9.20 6.71
CA ASN A 174 22.33 -8.53 7.99
C ASN A 174 22.55 -7.01 7.93
N VAL A 175 22.00 -6.35 6.90
CA VAL A 175 22.08 -4.90 6.77
C VAL A 175 21.28 -4.24 7.88
N LYS A 176 21.94 -3.37 8.66
CA LYS A 176 21.27 -2.38 9.49
C LYS A 176 21.12 -1.10 8.71
N PHE A 177 19.89 -0.67 8.52
CA PHE A 177 19.59 0.52 7.72
C PHE A 177 18.86 1.56 8.55
N LYS A 178 19.51 2.70 8.76
CA LYS A 178 18.90 3.88 9.36
C LYS A 178 18.64 4.93 8.28
N PHE A 179 17.40 5.36 8.13
CA PHE A 179 17.03 6.46 7.26
C PHE A 179 16.58 7.65 8.11
N SER A 180 17.31 8.77 8.01
CA SER A 180 16.96 10.04 8.66
C SER A 180 16.51 11.05 7.63
N LYS A 181 15.24 11.45 7.67
CA LYS A 181 14.69 12.53 6.85
C LYS A 181 14.73 13.83 7.63
N ILE A 182 15.45 14.83 7.09
CA ILE A 182 15.47 16.19 7.64
C ILE A 182 14.43 17.02 6.89
N GLN A 183 13.48 17.58 7.62
CA GLN A 183 12.47 18.51 7.11
C GLN A 183 12.23 19.61 8.13
N ASP A 184 12.35 20.87 7.71
CA ASP A 184 12.19 22.04 8.59
C ASP A 184 13.06 21.97 9.87
N GLY A 185 14.31 21.48 9.73
CA GLY A 185 15.27 21.32 10.83
C GLY A 185 14.97 20.17 11.80
N LYS A 186 13.93 19.37 11.55
CA LYS A 186 13.58 18.20 12.37
C LYS A 186 13.93 16.90 11.64
N ALA A 187 14.59 16.00 12.35
CA ALA A 187 14.87 14.66 11.84
C ALA A 187 13.74 13.69 12.20
N SER A 188 13.37 12.84 11.25
CA SER A 188 12.52 11.67 11.49
C SER A 188 13.26 10.42 11.02
N ASP A 189 13.39 9.44 11.91
CA ASP A 189 14.18 8.25 11.68
C ASP A 189 13.31 7.03 11.38
N ILE A 190 13.77 6.20 10.45
CA ILE A 190 13.27 4.86 10.18
C ILE A 190 14.45 3.92 10.38
N LEU A 191 14.24 2.87 11.17
CA LEU A 191 15.23 1.82 11.40
C LEU A 191 14.69 0.53 10.79
N ILE A 192 15.52 -0.14 10.00
CA ILE A 192 15.24 -1.46 9.44
C ILE A 192 16.46 -2.31 9.74
N ASP A 193 16.26 -3.42 10.39
CA ASP A 193 17.35 -4.34 10.76
C ASP A 193 17.29 -5.62 9.94
N SER A 194 18.44 -6.26 9.78
CA SER A 194 18.56 -7.59 9.18
C SER A 194 18.08 -7.71 7.72
N ILE A 195 18.20 -6.64 6.93
CA ILE A 195 17.89 -6.72 5.49
C ILE A 195 18.90 -7.64 4.81
N GLY A 196 18.40 -8.57 3.98
CA GLY A 196 19.19 -9.38 3.06
C GLY A 196 19.03 -8.90 1.62
N VAL A 197 20.15 -8.81 0.88
CA VAL A 197 20.12 -8.52 -0.56
C VAL A 197 21.05 -9.48 -1.28
N LYS A 198 20.52 -10.11 -2.35
CA LYS A 198 21.30 -10.92 -3.29
C LYS A 198 21.13 -10.36 -4.68
N VAL A 199 22.23 -10.24 -5.39
CA VAL A 199 22.25 -9.81 -6.79
C VAL A 199 22.99 -10.85 -7.59
N HIS A 200 22.42 -11.24 -8.70
CA HIS A 200 22.98 -12.27 -9.56
C HIS A 200 23.21 -11.75 -10.98
N ASP A 201 24.36 -12.13 -11.57
CA ASP A 201 24.78 -11.83 -12.93
C ASP A 201 24.72 -10.32 -13.26
N VAL A 202 25.62 -9.56 -12.61
CA VAL A 202 25.87 -8.16 -12.95
C VAL A 202 26.80 -8.09 -14.15
N LEU A 203 26.39 -7.46 -15.22
CA LEU A 203 27.20 -7.21 -16.42
C LEU A 203 27.22 -5.71 -16.75
N VAL A 204 28.41 -5.12 -16.76
CA VAL A 204 28.62 -3.73 -17.16
C VAL A 204 29.55 -3.71 -18.37
N ASP A 205 29.00 -3.49 -19.54
CA ASP A 205 29.71 -3.29 -20.81
C ASP A 205 28.93 -2.30 -21.68
N GLN A 206 29.40 -2.08 -22.91
CA GLN A 206 28.78 -1.14 -23.84
C GLN A 206 27.33 -1.53 -24.21
N ALA A 207 27.01 -2.81 -24.25
CA ALA A 207 25.71 -3.32 -24.69
C ALA A 207 24.71 -3.44 -23.54
N SER A 208 25.18 -3.67 -22.32
CA SER A 208 24.34 -4.04 -21.17
C SER A 208 23.31 -2.99 -20.75
N ILE A 209 23.53 -1.71 -21.07
CA ILE A 209 22.54 -0.65 -20.80
C ILE A 209 21.27 -0.79 -21.66
N HIS A 210 21.38 -1.43 -22.82
CA HIS A 210 20.28 -1.65 -23.75
C HIS A 210 19.68 -3.06 -23.63
N ASP A 211 20.24 -3.90 -22.75
CA ASP A 211 19.73 -5.24 -22.50
C ASP A 211 18.45 -5.20 -21.65
N THR A 212 17.30 -5.37 -22.31
CA THR A 212 15.99 -5.34 -21.67
C THR A 212 15.73 -6.51 -20.73
N THR A 213 16.56 -7.57 -20.78
CA THR A 213 16.47 -8.71 -19.85
C THR A 213 17.14 -8.44 -18.51
N ARG A 214 17.76 -7.26 -18.36
CA ARG A 214 18.46 -6.84 -17.15
C ARG A 214 17.79 -5.63 -16.50
N LEU A 215 17.65 -5.70 -15.20
CA LEU A 215 17.27 -4.55 -14.39
C LEU A 215 18.57 -3.92 -13.84
N PHE A 216 18.90 -2.68 -14.28
CA PHE A 216 20.12 -1.98 -13.84
C PHE A 216 21.40 -2.82 -13.92
N TYR A 217 21.66 -3.46 -15.06
CA TYR A 217 22.81 -4.33 -15.33
C TYR A 217 22.75 -5.73 -14.68
N THR A 218 21.69 -6.08 -13.93
CA THR A 218 21.57 -7.36 -13.23
C THR A 218 20.47 -8.23 -13.80
N LYS A 219 20.62 -9.55 -13.78
CA LYS A 219 19.54 -10.47 -14.13
C LYS A 219 18.56 -10.69 -12.99
N MET A 220 19.06 -10.70 -11.75
CA MET A 220 18.21 -10.92 -10.58
C MET A 220 18.67 -10.06 -9.42
N VAL A 221 17.69 -9.45 -8.74
CA VAL A 221 17.84 -8.85 -7.42
C VAL A 221 16.79 -9.50 -6.51
N GLU A 222 17.25 -10.10 -5.43
CA GLU A 222 16.41 -10.61 -4.35
C GLU A 222 16.61 -9.74 -3.11
N VAL A 223 15.52 -9.27 -2.52
CA VAL A 223 15.55 -8.47 -1.28
C VAL A 223 14.63 -9.12 -0.26
N GLU A 224 15.15 -9.32 0.93
CA GLU A 224 14.39 -9.74 2.09
C GLU A 224 14.46 -8.65 3.17
N VAL A 225 13.30 -8.19 3.63
CA VAL A 225 13.18 -7.22 4.72
C VAL A 225 12.29 -7.85 5.81
N PRO A 226 12.85 -8.24 6.96
CA PRO A 226 12.07 -8.70 8.08
C PRO A 226 11.60 -7.52 8.96
N ASN A 227 10.49 -7.71 9.66
CA ASN A 227 10.05 -6.89 10.79
C ASN A 227 10.07 -5.36 10.54
N PHE A 228 9.44 -4.94 9.47
CA PHE A 228 9.36 -3.51 9.12
C PHE A 228 8.22 -2.82 9.87
N GLU A 229 8.54 -1.68 10.47
CA GLU A 229 7.55 -0.74 11.03
C GLU A 229 7.81 0.69 10.56
N TYR A 230 6.75 1.39 10.21
CA TYR A 230 6.82 2.78 9.77
C TYR A 230 5.68 3.60 10.34
N ASP A 231 6.01 4.66 11.06
CA ASP A 231 5.05 5.65 11.52
C ASP A 231 4.71 6.64 10.40
N LEU A 232 3.44 6.69 10.00
CA LEU A 232 3.00 7.61 8.95
C LEU A 232 3.06 9.07 9.41
N SER A 233 3.17 9.97 8.43
CA SER A 233 3.14 11.42 8.69
C SER A 233 1.91 11.81 9.53
N GLY A 234 2.15 12.55 10.62
CA GLY A 234 1.13 12.89 11.61
C GLY A 234 1.11 11.96 12.83
N GLY A 235 1.93 10.89 12.87
CA GLY A 235 2.22 10.09 14.05
C GLY A 235 1.05 9.25 14.62
N ILE A 236 -0.10 9.25 13.95
CA ILE A 236 -1.31 8.56 14.43
C ILE A 236 -1.36 7.11 13.94
N TYR A 237 -0.99 6.87 12.69
CA TYR A 237 -1.02 5.57 12.05
C TYR A 237 0.35 4.96 11.92
N ARG A 238 0.41 3.64 11.99
CA ARG A 238 1.58 2.82 11.69
C ARG A 238 1.26 1.79 10.63
N ALA A 239 2.18 1.61 9.70
CA ALA A 239 2.21 0.48 8.79
C ALA A 239 3.32 -0.48 9.24
N LYS A 240 3.06 -1.78 9.24
CA LYS A 240 4.05 -2.82 9.52
C LYS A 240 3.81 -4.06 8.69
N PHE A 241 4.86 -4.86 8.54
CA PHE A 241 4.78 -6.22 8.04
C PHE A 241 5.88 -7.08 8.69
N ASP A 242 5.65 -8.38 8.76
CA ASP A 242 6.65 -9.30 9.33
C ASP A 242 7.75 -9.61 8.32
N ARG A 243 7.42 -9.73 7.05
CA ARG A 243 8.40 -10.07 6.00
C ARG A 243 8.00 -9.48 4.66
N LEU A 244 8.97 -8.88 3.97
CA LEU A 244 8.88 -8.57 2.56
C LEU A 244 9.91 -9.40 1.81
N LEU A 245 9.48 -10.08 0.76
CA LEU A 245 10.33 -10.74 -0.23
C LEU A 245 10.08 -10.10 -1.59
N LEU A 246 11.16 -9.71 -2.25
CA LEU A 246 11.14 -9.17 -3.59
C LEU A 246 12.10 -9.99 -4.46
N ASN A 247 11.65 -10.40 -5.64
CA ASN A 247 12.48 -11.05 -6.64
C ASN A 247 12.19 -10.43 -8.01
N THR A 248 13.22 -9.82 -8.61
CA THR A 248 13.07 -9.12 -9.88
C THR A 248 13.02 -10.05 -11.10
N GLN A 249 13.61 -11.24 -11.01
CA GLN A 249 13.56 -12.23 -12.08
C GLN A 249 12.17 -12.88 -12.16
N ASP A 250 11.57 -13.17 -11.02
CA ASP A 250 10.22 -13.71 -10.93
C ASP A 250 9.15 -12.62 -11.05
N GLU A 251 9.56 -11.35 -11.05
CA GLU A 251 8.68 -10.19 -11.11
C GLU A 251 7.63 -10.18 -10.00
N ASN A 252 8.03 -10.58 -8.78
CA ASN A 252 7.11 -10.66 -7.66
C ASN A 252 7.57 -9.91 -6.41
N VAL A 253 6.56 -9.47 -5.63
CA VAL A 253 6.72 -8.96 -4.26
C VAL A 253 5.72 -9.66 -3.37
N LEU A 254 6.19 -10.23 -2.27
CA LEU A 254 5.37 -10.84 -1.24
C LEU A 254 5.56 -10.11 0.09
N LEU A 255 4.45 -9.65 0.68
CA LEU A 255 4.43 -9.16 2.05
C LEU A 255 3.57 -10.10 2.89
N THR A 256 4.03 -10.37 4.13
CA THR A 256 3.30 -11.19 5.09
C THR A 256 2.96 -10.40 6.34
N LYS A 257 1.79 -10.70 6.94
CA LYS A 257 1.30 -10.05 8.17
C LYS A 257 1.28 -8.52 8.07
N VAL A 258 0.78 -8.03 6.96
CA VAL A 258 0.65 -6.58 6.73
C VAL A 258 -0.41 -6.01 7.67
N GLU A 259 -0.06 -4.96 8.40
CA GLU A 259 -0.99 -4.23 9.25
C GLU A 259 -0.87 -2.71 9.00
N TYR A 260 -2.00 -2.05 8.88
CA TYR A 260 -2.15 -0.60 8.89
C TYR A 260 -3.15 -0.25 9.97
N ALA A 261 -2.69 0.38 11.04
CA ALA A 261 -3.52 0.64 12.21
C ALA A 261 -3.10 1.93 12.95
N PRO A 262 -4.02 2.56 13.68
CA PRO A 262 -3.65 3.61 14.63
C PRO A 262 -2.76 3.04 15.73
N LYS A 263 -1.83 3.85 16.21
CA LYS A 263 -0.92 3.51 17.33
C LYS A 263 -1.61 3.53 18.70
N MET A 264 -2.88 3.83 18.73
CA MET A 264 -3.67 4.03 19.95
C MET A 264 -5.01 3.31 19.88
N SER A 265 -5.66 3.16 21.01
CA SER A 265 -6.99 2.55 21.08
C SER A 265 -8.05 3.38 20.34
N LYS A 266 -9.17 2.75 19.97
CA LYS A 266 -10.31 3.41 19.30
C LYS A 266 -10.78 4.66 20.06
N ALA A 267 -10.95 4.56 21.38
CA ALA A 267 -11.37 5.69 22.21
C ALA A 267 -10.35 6.84 22.20
N ALA A 268 -9.05 6.52 22.32
CA ALA A 268 -7.99 7.51 22.27
C ALA A 268 -7.88 8.17 20.89
N TYR A 269 -8.10 7.42 19.80
CA TYR A 269 -8.10 7.95 18.43
C TYR A 269 -9.14 9.06 18.24
N PHE A 270 -10.40 8.79 18.59
CA PHE A 270 -11.47 9.78 18.43
C PHE A 270 -11.30 10.98 19.37
N LYS A 271 -10.82 10.75 20.60
CA LYS A 271 -10.49 11.82 21.54
C LYS A 271 -9.37 12.72 21.01
N ALA A 272 -8.29 12.14 20.48
CA ALA A 272 -7.16 12.90 19.94
C ALA A 272 -7.52 13.67 18.65
N ARG A 273 -8.38 13.08 17.80
CA ARG A 273 -8.86 13.75 16.57
C ARG A 273 -9.88 14.83 16.84
N ASN A 274 -10.64 14.68 17.93
CA ASN A 274 -11.82 15.52 18.26
C ASN A 274 -12.77 15.73 17.06
N GLN A 275 -12.86 14.72 16.21
CA GLN A 275 -13.66 14.72 14.97
C GLN A 275 -14.11 13.29 14.62
N ASN A 276 -15.29 13.16 14.05
CA ASN A 276 -15.76 11.91 13.47
C ASN A 276 -15.11 11.68 12.10
N VAL A 277 -13.84 11.24 12.14
CA VAL A 277 -13.08 10.77 10.97
C VAL A 277 -12.98 9.27 11.06
N THR A 278 -13.34 8.57 9.99
CA THR A 278 -13.29 7.10 9.97
C THR A 278 -11.92 6.59 10.40
N MET A 279 -11.90 5.78 11.45
CA MET A 279 -10.73 5.03 11.87
C MET A 279 -10.68 3.74 11.06
N ALA A 280 -9.57 3.48 10.38
CA ALA A 280 -9.36 2.26 9.61
C ALA A 280 -8.29 1.38 10.27
N VAL A 281 -8.56 0.07 10.32
CA VAL A 281 -7.58 -0.97 10.69
C VAL A 281 -7.60 -2.02 9.60
N LEU A 282 -6.47 -2.21 8.94
CA LEU A 282 -6.31 -3.18 7.87
C LEU A 282 -5.27 -4.22 8.31
N LYS A 283 -5.59 -5.50 8.16
CA LYS A 283 -4.68 -6.61 8.47
C LYS A 283 -4.80 -7.66 7.38
N PHE A 284 -3.67 -8.07 6.82
CA PHE A 284 -3.63 -9.10 5.77
C PHE A 284 -2.50 -10.08 6.06
N ASP A 285 -2.80 -11.37 6.02
CA ASP A 285 -1.78 -12.40 6.16
C ASP A 285 -0.82 -12.40 4.97
N THR A 286 -1.37 -12.17 3.77
CA THR A 286 -0.60 -12.18 2.52
C THR A 286 -1.07 -11.05 1.61
N LEU A 287 -0.11 -10.26 1.14
CA LEU A 287 -0.26 -9.32 0.03
C LEU A 287 0.85 -9.65 -0.99
N ARG A 288 0.47 -10.09 -2.18
CA ARG A 288 1.40 -10.49 -3.24
C ARG A 288 1.12 -9.71 -4.51
N PHE A 289 2.18 -9.19 -5.12
CA PHE A 289 2.18 -8.64 -6.47
C PHE A 289 2.86 -9.64 -7.41
N GLU A 290 2.27 -9.90 -8.56
CA GLU A 290 2.78 -10.81 -9.58
C GLU A 290 2.90 -10.09 -10.91
N LYS A 291 3.96 -10.37 -11.64
CA LYS A 291 4.34 -9.68 -12.87
C LYS A 291 4.40 -8.16 -12.69
N LEU A 292 5.10 -7.77 -11.62
CA LEU A 292 5.34 -6.37 -11.28
C LEU A 292 6.49 -5.82 -12.13
N ASP A 293 6.23 -4.75 -12.87
CA ASP A 293 7.26 -4.05 -13.62
C ASP A 293 8.16 -3.25 -12.68
N PHE A 294 9.29 -3.84 -12.28
CA PHE A 294 10.23 -3.18 -11.39
C PHE A 294 10.91 -1.98 -12.03
N LYS A 295 11.08 -1.97 -13.36
CA LYS A 295 11.69 -0.84 -14.05
C LYS A 295 10.79 0.39 -13.98
N GLU A 296 9.53 0.23 -14.32
CA GLU A 296 8.54 1.31 -14.22
C GLU A 296 8.31 1.75 -12.77
N LEU A 297 8.29 0.80 -11.82
CA LEU A 297 8.16 1.10 -10.40
C LEU A 297 9.32 1.96 -9.88
N ILE A 298 10.56 1.64 -10.26
CA ILE A 298 11.76 2.33 -9.78
C ILE A 298 12.01 3.61 -10.57
N ASP A 299 11.90 3.57 -11.91
CA ASP A 299 12.24 4.70 -12.77
C ASP A 299 11.18 5.78 -12.76
N ASN A 300 9.92 5.40 -12.85
CA ASN A 300 8.80 6.30 -13.05
C ASN A 300 7.83 6.34 -11.87
N GLN A 301 8.07 5.52 -10.82
CA GLN A 301 7.18 5.35 -9.66
C GLN A 301 5.77 4.89 -10.08
N GLN A 302 5.67 4.15 -11.17
CA GLN A 302 4.43 3.59 -11.68
C GLN A 302 4.23 2.18 -11.12
N THR A 303 3.01 1.85 -10.77
CA THR A 303 2.66 0.50 -10.29
C THR A 303 1.98 -0.26 -11.42
N ILE A 304 2.72 -1.10 -12.11
CA ILE A 304 2.23 -1.93 -13.20
C ILE A 304 2.40 -3.38 -12.80
N ALA A 305 1.31 -4.11 -12.63
CA ALA A 305 1.31 -5.51 -12.25
C ALA A 305 0.17 -6.25 -12.95
N GLN A 306 0.37 -7.53 -13.25
CA GLN A 306 -0.72 -8.36 -13.78
C GLN A 306 -1.71 -8.69 -12.68
N ASN A 307 -1.22 -9.23 -11.56
CA ASN A 307 -2.08 -9.66 -10.47
C ASN A 307 -1.65 -9.07 -9.13
N VAL A 308 -2.65 -8.82 -8.28
CA VAL A 308 -2.45 -8.57 -6.85
C VAL A 308 -3.32 -9.55 -6.09
N GLN A 309 -2.75 -10.28 -5.14
CA GLN A 309 -3.46 -11.23 -4.29
C GLN A 309 -3.48 -10.71 -2.86
N ILE A 310 -4.69 -10.61 -2.27
CA ILE A 310 -4.92 -10.22 -0.89
C ILE A 310 -5.62 -11.39 -0.21
N LYS A 311 -4.92 -12.08 0.71
CA LYS A 311 -5.43 -13.30 1.33
C LYS A 311 -5.44 -13.22 2.84
N LYS A 312 -6.51 -13.73 3.42
CA LYS A 312 -6.74 -13.90 4.87
C LYS A 312 -6.48 -12.63 5.66
N GLY A 313 -7.52 -12.03 6.16
CA GLY A 313 -7.32 -10.80 6.90
C GLY A 313 -8.61 -10.08 7.26
N SER A 314 -8.47 -8.82 7.65
CA SER A 314 -9.61 -8.00 8.04
C SER A 314 -9.45 -6.54 7.63
N VAL A 315 -10.59 -5.94 7.32
CA VAL A 315 -10.77 -4.50 7.12
C VAL A 315 -11.79 -4.01 8.14
N SER A 316 -11.36 -3.26 9.15
CA SER A 316 -12.27 -2.70 10.16
C SER A 316 -12.32 -1.19 10.03
N LEU A 317 -13.53 -0.67 9.87
CA LEU A 317 -13.82 0.75 9.73
C LEU A 317 -14.73 1.20 10.87
N TYR A 318 -14.33 2.22 11.62
CA TYR A 318 -15.09 2.73 12.75
C TYR A 318 -15.38 4.22 12.61
N ASN A 319 -16.60 4.62 12.97
CA ASN A 319 -17.02 6.00 13.11
C ASN A 319 -17.60 6.25 14.50
N ASP A 320 -17.42 7.46 15.03
CA ASP A 320 -18.00 7.84 16.33
C ASP A 320 -18.76 9.16 16.18
N LYS A 321 -20.09 9.07 16.15
CA LYS A 321 -20.98 10.20 15.95
C LYS A 321 -21.10 11.13 17.17
N ARG A 322 -20.50 10.78 18.31
CA ARG A 322 -20.41 11.69 19.47
C ARG A 322 -19.48 12.86 19.19
N TYR A 323 -18.56 12.69 18.23
CA TYR A 323 -17.66 13.73 17.78
C TYR A 323 -18.18 14.44 16.53
N PRO A 324 -17.91 15.76 16.38
CA PRO A 324 -18.41 16.54 15.25
C PRO A 324 -17.84 16.02 13.92
N LYS A 325 -18.67 15.99 12.89
CA LYS A 325 -18.27 15.62 11.53
C LYS A 325 -18.01 16.89 10.71
N LYS A 326 -16.93 16.92 9.94
CA LYS A 326 -16.77 17.96 8.90
C LYS A 326 -17.90 17.85 7.89
N THR A 327 -18.60 18.94 7.64
CA THR A 327 -19.75 19.02 6.73
C THR A 327 -19.34 19.11 5.24
N SER A 328 -18.12 18.73 4.88
CA SER A 328 -17.66 18.78 3.50
C SER A 328 -18.40 17.80 2.62
N SER A 329 -18.71 18.24 1.40
CA SER A 329 -19.28 17.38 0.36
C SER A 329 -18.39 16.17 0.08
N LYS A 330 -19.02 15.01 -0.14
CA LYS A 330 -18.39 13.75 -0.58
C LYS A 330 -18.70 13.46 -2.05
N ILE A 331 -19.24 14.42 -2.78
CA ILE A 331 -19.39 14.35 -4.24
C ILE A 331 -17.98 14.20 -4.85
N GLY A 332 -17.85 13.36 -5.87
CA GLY A 332 -16.56 13.09 -6.51
C GLY A 332 -15.59 12.27 -5.64
N SER A 333 -16.07 11.55 -4.61
CA SER A 333 -15.25 10.73 -3.72
C SER A 333 -15.55 9.22 -3.78
N GLY A 334 -16.15 8.75 -4.85
CA GLY A 334 -16.31 7.32 -5.11
C GLY A 334 -14.95 6.60 -5.26
N PRO A 335 -14.88 5.28 -5.03
CA PRO A 335 -13.61 4.53 -5.10
C PRO A 335 -12.89 4.73 -6.43
N HIS A 336 -13.60 4.63 -7.53
CA HIS A 336 -13.10 4.85 -8.89
C HIS A 336 -12.62 6.30 -9.10
N GLN A 337 -13.37 7.29 -8.60
CA GLN A 337 -12.98 8.70 -8.69
C GLN A 337 -11.73 9.00 -7.84
N GLN A 338 -11.54 8.31 -6.70
CA GLN A 338 -10.31 8.44 -5.90
C GLN A 338 -9.11 7.82 -6.61
N LEU A 339 -9.28 6.67 -7.27
CA LEU A 339 -8.23 6.07 -8.09
C LEU A 339 -7.76 7.02 -9.20
N MET A 340 -8.70 7.69 -9.89
CA MET A 340 -8.37 8.67 -10.94
C MET A 340 -7.63 9.92 -10.42
N LYS A 341 -7.71 10.23 -9.12
CA LYS A 341 -6.96 11.34 -8.50
C LYS A 341 -5.54 10.98 -8.10
N VAL A 342 -5.18 9.71 -8.14
CA VAL A 342 -3.81 9.27 -7.86
C VAL A 342 -2.90 9.77 -8.98
N ARG A 343 -1.84 10.51 -8.60
CA ARG A 343 -0.90 11.09 -9.57
C ARG A 343 0.00 10.05 -10.25
N GLN A 344 0.28 8.98 -9.53
CA GLN A 344 1.09 7.86 -10.03
C GLN A 344 0.25 6.99 -10.95
N LEU A 345 0.84 6.50 -12.03
CA LEU A 345 0.18 5.53 -12.89
C LEU A 345 0.02 4.21 -12.13
N ILE A 346 -1.20 3.71 -12.13
CA ILE A 346 -1.57 2.40 -11.61
C ILE A 346 -2.19 1.59 -12.76
N ARG A 347 -1.65 0.40 -12.98
CA ARG A 347 -2.18 -0.63 -13.89
C ARG A 347 -2.13 -1.96 -13.17
N ILE A 348 -3.26 -2.49 -12.82
CA ILE A 348 -3.39 -3.83 -12.24
C ILE A 348 -4.52 -4.51 -12.99
N ASP A 349 -4.21 -5.59 -13.71
CA ASP A 349 -5.21 -6.29 -14.50
C ASP A 349 -6.26 -6.92 -13.60
N THR A 350 -5.82 -7.63 -12.55
CA THR A 350 -6.72 -8.29 -11.61
C THR A 350 -6.21 -8.22 -10.17
N ILE A 351 -7.11 -7.81 -9.25
CA ILE A 351 -6.92 -7.97 -7.81
C ILE A 351 -7.79 -9.14 -7.35
N PHE A 352 -7.17 -10.16 -6.76
CA PHE A 352 -7.83 -11.29 -6.13
C PHE A 352 -7.97 -11.04 -4.63
N VAL A 353 -9.19 -11.13 -4.15
CA VAL A 353 -9.51 -11.05 -2.71
C VAL A 353 -9.96 -12.42 -2.25
N ASP A 354 -9.38 -12.95 -1.18
CA ASP A 354 -9.70 -14.27 -0.65
C ASP A 354 -9.67 -14.27 0.88
N ASP A 355 -10.81 -14.61 1.48
CA ASP A 355 -11.01 -14.78 2.92
C ASP A 355 -10.72 -13.49 3.74
N ILE A 356 -11.38 -12.40 3.38
CA ILE A 356 -11.27 -11.11 4.07
C ILE A 356 -12.53 -10.82 4.87
N ASP A 357 -12.38 -10.59 6.17
CA ASP A 357 -13.47 -10.12 7.02
C ASP A 357 -13.55 -8.58 6.99
N VAL A 358 -14.70 -8.05 6.61
CA VAL A 358 -14.95 -6.62 6.63
C VAL A 358 -15.92 -6.28 7.75
N LEU A 359 -15.54 -5.33 8.62
CA LEU A 359 -16.36 -4.83 9.71
C LEU A 359 -16.53 -3.32 9.57
N TYR A 360 -17.77 -2.87 9.64
CA TYR A 360 -18.10 -1.47 9.85
C TYR A 360 -18.76 -1.30 11.22
N GLY A 361 -18.20 -0.43 12.04
CA GLY A 361 -18.72 -0.07 13.36
C GLY A 361 -19.06 1.43 13.43
N GLU A 362 -20.17 1.77 14.05
CA GLU A 362 -20.60 3.13 14.27
C GLU A 362 -21.13 3.34 15.68
N HIS A 363 -20.57 4.31 16.40
CA HIS A 363 -21.08 4.71 17.71
C HIS A 363 -22.14 5.79 17.56
N SER A 364 -23.37 5.52 18.02
CA SER A 364 -24.49 6.46 17.98
C SER A 364 -24.34 7.56 19.05
N ALA A 365 -24.45 8.84 18.64
CA ALA A 365 -24.51 9.94 19.59
C ALA A 365 -25.84 9.97 20.37
N LYS A 366 -26.96 9.57 19.70
CA LYS A 366 -28.31 9.61 20.29
C LYS A 366 -28.52 8.55 21.34
N PHE A 367 -28.03 7.31 21.09
CA PHE A 367 -28.32 6.16 21.94
C PHE A 367 -27.11 5.68 22.74
N ASN A 368 -25.93 6.29 22.52
CA ASN A 368 -24.66 5.97 23.17
C ASN A 368 -24.33 4.45 23.11
N LYS A 369 -24.63 3.83 21.98
CA LYS A 369 -24.39 2.40 21.70
C LYS A 369 -23.63 2.26 20.38
N GLU A 370 -22.85 1.19 20.25
CA GLU A 370 -22.13 0.85 19.02
C GLU A 370 -22.91 -0.19 18.23
N GLY A 371 -23.22 0.16 16.97
CA GLY A 371 -23.78 -0.77 15.99
C GLY A 371 -22.69 -1.28 15.06
N ILE A 372 -22.76 -2.56 14.70
CA ILE A 372 -21.80 -3.21 13.79
C ILE A 372 -22.50 -3.96 12.66
N ILE A 373 -21.91 -3.93 11.48
CA ILE A 373 -22.26 -4.82 10.37
C ILE A 373 -20.99 -5.50 9.88
N THR A 374 -21.07 -6.79 9.57
CA THR A 374 -19.94 -7.57 9.09
C THR A 374 -20.22 -8.22 7.75
N PHE A 375 -19.17 -8.34 6.95
CA PHE A 375 -19.14 -9.13 5.71
C PHE A 375 -17.98 -10.09 5.87
N ASN A 376 -18.30 -11.34 6.23
CA ASN A 376 -17.31 -12.35 6.59
C ASN A 376 -16.93 -13.18 5.37
N HIS A 377 -15.67 -13.63 5.34
CA HIS A 377 -15.12 -14.46 4.28
C HIS A 377 -15.32 -13.86 2.88
N ALA A 378 -15.10 -12.54 2.77
CA ALA A 378 -15.20 -11.86 1.49
C ALA A 378 -14.16 -12.41 0.51
N ARG A 379 -14.61 -12.71 -0.72
CA ARG A 379 -13.78 -13.20 -1.81
C ARG A 379 -14.32 -12.73 -3.15
N GLY A 380 -13.43 -12.69 -4.15
CA GLY A 380 -13.77 -12.30 -5.50
C GLY A 380 -12.65 -11.58 -6.20
N THR A 381 -12.99 -10.82 -7.24
CA THR A 381 -12.02 -10.16 -8.10
C THR A 381 -12.41 -8.70 -8.37
N LEU A 382 -11.37 -7.86 -8.52
CA LEU A 382 -11.50 -6.56 -9.15
C LEU A 382 -10.66 -6.58 -10.42
N THR A 383 -11.22 -6.17 -11.56
CA THR A 383 -10.54 -6.18 -12.86
C THR A 383 -10.45 -4.79 -13.44
N ASN A 384 -9.41 -4.56 -14.27
CA ASN A 384 -9.13 -3.28 -14.92
C ASN A 384 -8.98 -2.13 -13.89
N VAL A 385 -8.17 -2.38 -12.85
CA VAL A 385 -7.90 -1.40 -11.79
C VAL A 385 -6.80 -0.46 -12.26
N THR A 386 -7.19 0.60 -12.96
CA THR A 386 -6.23 1.50 -13.60
C THR A 386 -6.72 2.94 -13.65
N ASN A 387 -5.78 3.89 -13.63
CA ASN A 387 -5.97 5.30 -13.96
C ASN A 387 -5.29 5.69 -15.28
N ASP A 388 -4.90 4.70 -16.10
CA ASP A 388 -4.28 4.94 -17.39
C ASP A 388 -5.31 5.26 -18.46
N SER A 389 -5.26 6.47 -18.98
CA SER A 389 -6.19 6.94 -20.02
C SER A 389 -6.12 6.12 -21.31
N THR A 390 -4.97 5.54 -21.65
CA THR A 390 -4.82 4.74 -22.88
C THR A 390 -5.52 3.39 -22.80
N LEU A 391 -5.51 2.76 -21.62
CA LEU A 391 -6.25 1.52 -21.35
C LEU A 391 -7.74 1.82 -21.21
N LEU A 392 -8.09 2.89 -20.49
CA LEU A 392 -9.47 3.30 -20.27
C LEU A 392 -10.18 3.72 -21.55
N ALA A 393 -9.45 4.19 -22.58
CA ALA A 393 -10.01 4.45 -23.90
C ALA A 393 -10.49 3.15 -24.61
N LYS A 394 -9.88 2.00 -24.26
CA LYS A 394 -10.29 0.68 -24.81
C LYS A 394 -11.40 0.03 -23.99
N ASP A 395 -11.29 0.07 -22.68
CA ASP A 395 -12.30 -0.39 -21.73
C ASP A 395 -12.34 0.55 -20.53
N LYS A 396 -13.38 1.38 -20.47
CA LYS A 396 -13.54 2.39 -19.42
C LYS A 396 -14.05 1.84 -18.09
N TYR A 397 -14.41 0.55 -18.02
CA TYR A 397 -15.02 0.00 -16.83
C TYR A 397 -14.02 -0.75 -15.93
N MET A 398 -13.81 -0.26 -14.72
CA MET A 398 -13.32 -1.08 -13.62
C MET A 398 -14.47 -1.91 -13.07
N ARG A 399 -14.26 -3.21 -12.87
CA ARG A 399 -15.32 -4.13 -12.40
C ARG A 399 -14.91 -4.77 -11.09
N ALA A 400 -15.90 -5.05 -10.23
CA ALA A 400 -15.70 -5.87 -9.05
C ALA A 400 -16.80 -6.93 -8.98
N ASP A 401 -16.43 -8.19 -8.78
CA ASP A 401 -17.33 -9.31 -8.54
C ASP A 401 -16.95 -9.94 -7.21
N LEU A 402 -17.81 -9.73 -6.20
CA LEU A 402 -17.50 -10.05 -4.82
C LEU A 402 -18.62 -10.85 -4.17
N GLN A 403 -18.25 -11.72 -3.24
CA GLN A 403 -19.22 -12.40 -2.38
C GLN A 403 -18.70 -12.44 -0.94
N ALA A 404 -19.63 -12.41 0.02
CA ALA A 404 -19.32 -12.50 1.45
C ALA A 404 -20.54 -13.02 2.22
N LYS A 405 -20.34 -13.49 3.45
CA LYS A 405 -21.44 -13.77 4.38
C LYS A 405 -21.76 -12.51 5.19
N ILE A 406 -22.88 -11.84 4.90
CA ILE A 406 -23.31 -10.71 5.73
C ILE A 406 -23.76 -11.20 7.09
N MET A 407 -23.28 -10.55 8.16
CA MET A 407 -23.55 -10.93 9.57
C MET A 407 -23.23 -12.40 9.87
N ASN A 408 -22.24 -12.97 9.18
CA ASN A 408 -21.86 -14.39 9.22
C ASN A 408 -23.02 -15.37 8.93
N SER A 409 -24.01 -14.94 8.16
CA SER A 409 -25.25 -15.67 7.90
C SER A 409 -25.57 -15.75 6.41
N GLY A 410 -26.23 -14.74 5.82
CA GLY A 410 -26.67 -14.75 4.44
C GLY A 410 -25.53 -14.56 3.43
N LEU A 411 -25.53 -15.35 2.36
CA LEU A 411 -24.58 -15.17 1.25
C LEU A 411 -24.99 -13.96 0.41
N LEU A 412 -24.18 -12.90 0.51
CA LEU A 412 -24.27 -11.72 -0.36
C LEU A 412 -23.36 -11.91 -1.55
N LYS A 413 -23.90 -11.71 -2.75
CA LYS A 413 -23.13 -11.58 -4.01
C LYS A 413 -23.37 -10.20 -4.57
N ILE A 414 -22.31 -9.50 -5.01
CA ILE A 414 -22.42 -8.15 -5.54
C ILE A 414 -21.44 -7.93 -6.68
N GLN A 415 -21.92 -7.30 -7.74
CA GLN A 415 -21.12 -6.90 -8.89
C GLN A 415 -21.22 -5.38 -9.07
N PHE A 416 -20.06 -4.74 -9.21
CA PHE A 416 -19.95 -3.33 -9.54
C PHE A 416 -19.35 -3.16 -10.94
N GLY A 417 -19.84 -2.13 -11.64
CA GLY A 417 -19.21 -1.61 -12.85
C GLY A 417 -19.00 -0.11 -12.70
N PHE A 418 -17.76 0.33 -12.59
CA PHE A 418 -17.40 1.73 -12.40
C PHE A 418 -16.95 2.34 -13.73
N ASP A 419 -17.66 3.34 -14.24
CA ASP A 419 -17.22 4.11 -15.41
C ASP A 419 -16.12 5.09 -14.98
N MET A 420 -14.86 4.71 -15.22
CA MET A 420 -13.67 5.45 -14.81
C MET A 420 -13.55 6.83 -15.48
N LEU A 421 -14.18 7.01 -16.64
CA LEU A 421 -14.14 8.25 -17.40
C LEU A 421 -15.37 9.16 -17.15
N SER A 422 -16.33 8.70 -16.35
CA SER A 422 -17.53 9.47 -16.03
C SER A 422 -17.22 10.71 -15.20
N LYS A 423 -17.69 11.87 -15.66
CA LYS A 423 -17.52 13.15 -14.95
C LYS A 423 -18.37 13.25 -13.69
N ASP A 424 -19.50 12.56 -13.65
CA ASP A 424 -20.45 12.54 -12.54
C ASP A 424 -20.37 11.25 -11.70
N GLY A 425 -19.31 10.46 -11.90
CA GLY A 425 -19.06 9.25 -11.15
C GLY A 425 -20.06 8.12 -11.40
N TYR A 426 -20.57 8.00 -12.65
CA TYR A 426 -21.51 6.94 -13.01
C TYR A 426 -20.95 5.56 -12.71
N HIS A 427 -21.79 4.74 -12.09
CA HIS A 427 -21.49 3.33 -11.81
C HIS A 427 -22.78 2.51 -11.73
N THR A 428 -22.63 1.22 -11.84
CA THR A 428 -23.71 0.26 -11.66
C THR A 428 -23.36 -0.69 -10.52
N TYR A 429 -24.38 -1.18 -9.82
CA TYR A 429 -24.22 -2.28 -8.89
C TYR A 429 -25.46 -3.16 -8.85
N LYS A 430 -25.25 -4.46 -8.94
CA LYS A 430 -26.31 -5.46 -8.86
C LYS A 430 -25.88 -6.58 -7.93
N GLY A 431 -26.83 -7.22 -7.29
CA GLY A 431 -26.51 -8.29 -6.38
C GLY A 431 -27.70 -9.04 -5.83
N SER A 432 -27.40 -10.01 -5.00
CA SER A 432 -28.39 -10.81 -4.30
C SER A 432 -27.91 -11.19 -2.91
N LEU A 433 -28.84 -11.29 -1.98
CA LEU A 433 -28.64 -11.87 -0.65
C LEU A 433 -29.48 -13.14 -0.53
N GLY A 434 -28.85 -14.22 -0.14
CA GLY A 434 -29.49 -15.51 0.12
C GLY A 434 -30.29 -15.53 1.43
N ARG A 435 -30.87 -16.67 1.72
CA ARG A 435 -31.70 -16.89 2.93
C ARG A 435 -30.93 -16.60 4.22
N MET A 436 -31.58 -15.90 5.16
CA MET A 436 -31.06 -15.67 6.51
C MET A 436 -32.15 -15.19 7.46
N GLN A 437 -31.87 -15.24 8.77
CA GLN A 437 -32.72 -14.63 9.78
C GLN A 437 -32.51 -13.11 9.79
N ALA A 438 -33.61 -12.36 9.73
CA ALA A 438 -33.57 -10.89 9.74
C ALA A 438 -33.02 -10.33 11.07
N THR A 439 -33.21 -11.06 12.18
CA THR A 439 -32.72 -10.72 13.52
C THR A 439 -31.19 -10.55 13.59
N ALA A 440 -30.44 -11.13 12.64
CA ALA A 440 -28.99 -10.91 12.54
C ALA A 440 -28.62 -9.42 12.39
N PHE A 441 -29.50 -8.62 11.78
CA PHE A 441 -29.30 -7.17 11.62
C PHE A 441 -29.51 -6.36 12.91
N ASN A 442 -30.01 -6.96 14.00
CA ASN A 442 -30.15 -6.25 15.28
C ASN A 442 -28.85 -5.70 15.83
N LYS A 443 -27.70 -6.31 15.49
CA LYS A 443 -26.37 -5.80 15.88
C LYS A 443 -26.07 -4.40 15.33
N ILE A 444 -26.72 -3.98 14.26
CA ILE A 444 -26.60 -2.62 13.72
C ILE A 444 -27.85 -1.79 13.96
N LEU A 445 -29.04 -2.38 13.81
CA LEU A 445 -30.30 -1.64 13.92
C LEU A 445 -30.60 -1.18 15.35
N SER A 446 -30.49 -2.08 16.34
CA SER A 446 -30.81 -1.75 17.73
C SER A 446 -29.94 -0.62 18.29
N PRO A 447 -28.61 -0.61 18.10
CA PRO A 447 -27.78 0.48 18.58
C PRO A 447 -27.95 1.81 17.83
N LEU A 448 -28.20 1.77 16.52
CA LEU A 448 -28.19 2.97 15.69
C LEU A 448 -29.57 3.61 15.49
N LEU A 449 -30.62 2.79 15.44
CA LEU A 449 -31.99 3.23 15.14
C LEU A 449 -32.94 3.02 16.32
N ASN A 450 -32.49 2.39 17.38
CA ASN A 450 -33.33 1.96 18.51
C ASN A 450 -34.53 1.12 18.07
N ALA A 451 -34.33 0.33 17.02
CA ALA A 451 -35.29 -0.58 16.41
C ALA A 451 -34.78 -2.02 16.56
N GLU A 452 -35.65 -2.97 16.86
CA GLU A 452 -35.30 -4.37 16.98
C GLU A 452 -36.21 -5.22 16.10
N ILE A 453 -35.61 -6.10 15.31
CA ILE A 453 -36.36 -7.14 14.60
C ILE A 453 -36.60 -8.26 15.59
N GLU A 454 -37.88 -8.48 15.95
CA GLU A 454 -38.31 -9.56 16.85
C GLU A 454 -38.27 -10.90 16.13
N SER A 455 -38.75 -10.94 14.90
CA SER A 455 -38.75 -12.11 14.01
C SER A 455 -38.69 -11.70 12.57
N GLY A 456 -38.37 -12.64 11.70
CA GLY A 456 -38.42 -12.48 10.24
C GLY A 456 -37.44 -13.37 9.52
N ASN A 457 -37.93 -14.04 8.47
CA ASN A 457 -37.12 -14.85 7.59
C ASN A 457 -36.88 -14.10 6.27
N ILE A 458 -35.68 -13.74 5.96
CA ILE A 458 -35.29 -13.28 4.63
C ILE A 458 -35.16 -14.50 3.74
N ARG A 459 -36.02 -14.62 2.73
CA ARG A 459 -35.95 -15.69 1.72
C ARG A 459 -34.99 -15.32 0.61
N GLY A 460 -34.91 -14.01 0.30
CA GLY A 460 -33.98 -13.48 -0.67
C GLY A 460 -34.12 -11.97 -0.85
N ILE A 461 -33.01 -11.34 -1.24
CA ILE A 461 -33.01 -9.98 -1.73
C ILE A 461 -32.33 -10.00 -3.11
N SER A 462 -32.83 -9.22 -4.06
CA SER A 462 -32.13 -8.93 -5.30
C SER A 462 -32.28 -7.46 -5.66
N PHE A 463 -31.23 -6.90 -6.24
CA PHE A 463 -31.19 -5.49 -6.62
C PHE A 463 -30.38 -5.27 -7.87
N ASN A 464 -30.77 -4.24 -8.63
CA ASN A 464 -30.04 -3.79 -9.82
C ASN A 464 -30.17 -2.28 -9.93
N TYR A 465 -29.07 -1.58 -9.67
CA TYR A 465 -29.02 -0.13 -9.61
C TYR A 465 -28.04 0.46 -10.60
N GLN A 466 -28.41 1.62 -11.10
CA GLN A 466 -27.53 2.61 -11.68
C GLN A 466 -27.36 3.75 -10.68
N ALA A 467 -26.21 4.37 -10.68
CA ALA A 467 -25.91 5.42 -9.72
C ALA A 467 -24.90 6.43 -10.27
N ASN A 468 -24.94 7.63 -9.71
CA ASN A 468 -23.94 8.65 -9.92
C ASN A 468 -23.75 9.52 -8.65
N ASP A 469 -23.05 10.60 -8.76
CA ASP A 469 -22.78 11.51 -7.64
C ASP A 469 -24.03 12.16 -7.05
N TYR A 470 -25.16 12.10 -7.73
CA TYR A 470 -26.39 12.82 -7.36
C TYR A 470 -27.53 11.90 -6.95
N ARG A 471 -27.60 10.69 -7.48
CA ARG A 471 -28.71 9.77 -7.21
C ARG A 471 -28.35 8.31 -7.48
N ASN A 472 -29.11 7.42 -6.87
CA ASN A 472 -29.13 5.99 -7.17
C ASN A 472 -30.54 5.61 -7.58
N TRP A 473 -30.70 4.85 -8.68
CA TRP A 473 -31.99 4.43 -9.16
C TRP A 473 -31.97 3.00 -9.69
N GLY A 474 -33.09 2.30 -9.54
CA GLY A 474 -33.18 0.92 -9.99
C GLY A 474 -34.20 0.11 -9.21
N ASP A 475 -34.18 -1.18 -9.43
CA ASP A 475 -35.11 -2.13 -8.88
C ASP A 475 -34.58 -2.84 -7.67
N PHE A 476 -35.43 -3.05 -6.68
CA PHE A 476 -35.16 -3.78 -5.48
C PHE A 476 -36.28 -4.78 -5.19
N ARG A 477 -35.93 -6.04 -4.89
CA ARG A 477 -36.86 -7.09 -4.50
C ARG A 477 -36.46 -7.63 -3.15
N PHE A 478 -37.41 -7.81 -2.28
CA PHE A 478 -37.23 -8.32 -0.93
C PHE A 478 -38.30 -9.37 -0.63
N ASP A 479 -37.90 -10.62 -0.67
CA ASP A 479 -38.73 -11.77 -0.36
C ASP A 479 -38.51 -12.12 1.12
N TYR A 480 -39.57 -12.01 1.92
CA TYR A 480 -39.48 -12.28 3.36
C TYR A 480 -40.84 -12.74 3.89
N ASP A 481 -40.83 -13.33 5.08
CA ASP A 481 -42.02 -13.73 5.84
C ASP A 481 -41.82 -13.50 7.34
N HIS A 482 -42.95 -13.35 8.07
CA HIS A 482 -43.05 -13.19 9.51
C HIS A 482 -42.17 -12.05 10.07
N LEU A 483 -42.04 -10.94 9.33
CA LEU A 483 -41.22 -9.79 9.74
C LEU A 483 -41.96 -8.97 10.80
N LYS A 484 -41.42 -8.93 12.01
CA LYS A 484 -41.89 -8.07 13.09
C LYS A 484 -40.80 -7.13 13.55
N LEU A 485 -41.10 -5.84 13.58
CA LEU A 485 -40.20 -4.76 13.95
C LEU A 485 -40.72 -4.03 15.20
N ASN A 486 -39.91 -3.97 16.23
CA ASN A 486 -40.18 -3.22 17.45
C ASN A 486 -39.39 -1.93 17.48
N LEU A 487 -40.06 -0.78 17.59
CA LEU A 487 -39.39 0.49 17.88
C LEU A 487 -39.23 0.64 19.39
N MET A 488 -38.01 0.78 19.86
CA MET A 488 -37.71 1.01 21.26
C MET A 488 -37.70 2.52 21.51
N ASN A 489 -38.59 3.04 22.36
CA ASN A 489 -38.53 4.43 22.76
C ASN A 489 -37.21 4.75 23.47
N ALA A 490 -36.68 5.97 23.30
CA ALA A 490 -35.56 6.46 24.10
C ALA A 490 -35.94 6.27 25.58
N VAL A 491 -35.02 5.64 26.35
CA VAL A 491 -35.27 5.27 27.74
C VAL A 491 -35.51 6.54 28.54
N ASP A 492 -36.81 6.82 28.80
CA ASP A 492 -37.19 7.65 29.92
C ASP A 492 -37.15 6.71 31.14
N PRO A 493 -36.33 6.98 32.16
CA PRO A 493 -36.16 6.05 33.30
C PRO A 493 -37.45 5.72 34.05
N GLY A 494 -38.57 6.39 33.75
CA GLY A 494 -39.86 6.24 34.42
C GLY A 494 -40.97 5.50 33.62
N MET A 495 -40.75 5.05 32.39
CA MET A 495 -41.84 4.43 31.58
C MET A 495 -41.90 2.92 31.70
N ASN A 496 -43.07 2.44 32.14
CA ASN A 496 -43.42 1.01 32.29
C ASN A 496 -43.35 0.24 30.95
N LYS A 497 -42.84 -1.00 31.01
CA LYS A 497 -42.68 -1.96 29.90
C LYS A 497 -43.95 -2.21 29.06
N THR A 498 -45.13 -2.00 29.62
CA THR A 498 -46.45 -2.22 28.99
C THR A 498 -46.77 -1.26 27.84
N LYS A 499 -46.27 -0.02 27.87
CA LYS A 499 -46.48 0.93 26.75
C LYS A 499 -45.65 0.63 25.50
N LYS A 500 -44.51 -0.07 25.64
CA LYS A 500 -43.66 -0.50 24.50
C LYS A 500 -44.36 -1.56 23.65
N GLY A 501 -45.06 -2.49 24.25
CA GLY A 501 -45.77 -3.54 23.53
C GLY A 501 -46.90 -3.01 22.64
N VAL A 502 -47.62 -1.98 23.11
CA VAL A 502 -48.70 -1.36 22.33
C VAL A 502 -48.17 -0.60 21.14
N LEU A 503 -47.05 0.12 21.28
CA LEU A 503 -46.45 0.87 20.18
C LEU A 503 -45.84 -0.06 19.13
N SER A 504 -45.17 -1.15 19.55
CA SER A 504 -44.65 -2.19 18.67
C SER A 504 -45.76 -2.87 17.86
N PHE A 505 -46.88 -3.21 18.53
CA PHE A 505 -48.04 -3.79 17.89
C PHE A 505 -48.64 -2.84 16.82
N VAL A 506 -48.74 -1.55 17.09
CA VAL A 506 -49.22 -0.54 16.17
C VAL A 506 -48.28 -0.44 14.95
N VAL A 507 -46.97 -0.44 15.15
CA VAL A 507 -46.00 -0.39 14.05
C VAL A 507 -46.10 -1.64 13.18
N ASN A 508 -46.11 -2.83 13.72
CA ASN A 508 -46.14 -4.07 12.95
C ASN A 508 -47.47 -4.29 12.20
N ASN A 509 -48.59 -3.96 12.83
CA ASN A 509 -49.91 -4.23 12.23
C ASN A 509 -50.48 -3.11 11.35
N ILE A 510 -49.96 -1.89 11.46
CA ILE A 510 -50.48 -0.73 10.71
C ILE A 510 -49.48 -0.20 9.66
N LEU A 511 -48.17 -0.34 9.88
CA LEU A 511 -47.17 0.38 9.10
C LEU A 511 -46.30 -0.46 8.16
N ILE A 512 -46.14 -1.75 8.43
CA ILE A 512 -45.35 -2.67 7.60
C ILE A 512 -46.17 -3.93 7.28
N ASN A 513 -45.90 -4.47 6.08
CA ASN A 513 -46.37 -5.81 5.73
C ASN A 513 -45.45 -6.82 6.46
N ASP A 514 -46.06 -7.86 7.05
CA ASP A 514 -45.29 -8.91 7.74
C ASP A 514 -44.61 -9.88 6.76
N SER A 515 -45.03 -9.88 5.51
CA SER A 515 -44.56 -10.76 4.46
C SER A 515 -44.58 -10.05 3.09
N ASN A 516 -43.78 -10.55 2.13
CA ASN A 516 -43.85 -10.15 0.75
C ASN A 516 -43.79 -11.43 -0.14
N PRO A 517 -44.91 -11.82 -0.81
CA PRO A 517 -46.19 -11.12 -0.95
C PRO A 517 -46.91 -10.86 0.38
N ASP A 518 -47.74 -9.82 0.42
CA ASP A 518 -48.53 -9.47 1.61
C ASP A 518 -49.73 -10.40 1.82
N ALA A 519 -50.56 -10.16 2.84
CA ALA A 519 -51.73 -10.96 3.16
C ALA A 519 -52.79 -11.01 2.06
N ASN A 520 -52.76 -10.07 1.08
CA ASN A 520 -53.61 -10.04 -0.07
C ASN A 520 -52.95 -10.64 -1.34
N GLU A 521 -51.87 -11.44 -1.13
CA GLU A 521 -51.06 -12.04 -2.21
C GLU A 521 -50.41 -11.02 -3.16
N LYS A 522 -50.36 -9.75 -2.79
CA LYS A 522 -49.73 -8.70 -3.58
C LYS A 522 -48.24 -8.66 -3.36
N TYR A 523 -47.45 -8.83 -4.42
CA TYR A 523 -46.01 -8.70 -4.40
C TYR A 523 -45.59 -7.23 -4.57
N HIS A 524 -44.77 -6.73 -3.63
CA HIS A 524 -44.27 -5.37 -3.63
C HIS A 524 -42.82 -5.32 -4.13
N VAL A 525 -42.57 -4.45 -5.10
CA VAL A 525 -41.23 -4.19 -5.67
C VAL A 525 -40.83 -2.77 -5.33
N GLY A 526 -39.62 -2.59 -4.86
CA GLY A 526 -39.03 -1.27 -4.64
C GLY A 526 -38.55 -0.67 -5.99
N LYS A 527 -39.16 0.44 -6.39
CA LYS A 527 -38.70 1.28 -7.51
C LYS A 527 -37.94 2.45 -6.91
N VAL A 528 -36.64 2.23 -6.66
CA VAL A 528 -35.81 3.20 -5.94
C VAL A 528 -35.39 4.34 -6.86
N ASN A 529 -35.48 5.56 -6.35
CA ASN A 529 -34.91 6.76 -6.94
C ASN A 529 -34.42 7.66 -5.81
N TYR A 530 -33.30 7.24 -5.20
CA TYR A 530 -32.75 7.86 -4.00
C TYR A 530 -31.85 9.03 -4.37
N LYS A 531 -32.22 10.26 -3.95
CA LYS A 531 -31.39 11.45 -4.10
C LYS A 531 -30.27 11.44 -3.05
N ARG A 532 -29.01 11.48 -3.51
CA ARG A 532 -27.86 11.46 -2.62
C ARG A 532 -27.77 12.72 -1.75
N VAL A 533 -27.53 12.53 -0.47
CA VAL A 533 -27.12 13.60 0.43
C VAL A 533 -25.63 13.88 0.20
N PRO A 534 -25.22 15.11 -0.16
CA PRO A 534 -23.84 15.40 -0.55
C PRO A 534 -22.77 15.04 0.48
N GLN A 535 -23.11 15.07 1.79
CA GLN A 535 -22.22 14.74 2.90
C GLN A 535 -22.09 13.22 3.15
N TYR A 536 -22.88 12.39 2.46
CA TYR A 536 -22.82 10.95 2.63
C TYR A 536 -21.66 10.35 1.81
N SER A 537 -20.93 9.43 2.43
CA SER A 537 -19.92 8.64 1.73
C SER A 537 -20.57 7.75 0.66
N PHE A 538 -19.76 7.23 -0.26
CA PHE A 538 -20.19 6.27 -1.26
C PHE A 538 -20.99 5.10 -0.65
N PHE A 539 -20.39 4.40 0.32
CA PHE A 539 -21.05 3.24 0.95
C PHE A 539 -22.30 3.61 1.74
N LYS A 540 -22.33 4.77 2.40
CA LYS A 540 -23.53 5.23 3.07
C LYS A 540 -24.66 5.49 2.08
N THR A 541 -24.37 6.06 0.92
CA THR A 541 -25.37 6.29 -0.14
C THR A 541 -25.93 4.98 -0.68
N LEU A 542 -25.08 3.96 -0.91
CA LEU A 542 -25.51 2.61 -1.28
C LEU A 542 -26.45 2.02 -0.22
N TRP A 543 -26.06 2.09 1.05
CA TRP A 543 -26.88 1.57 2.15
C TRP A 543 -28.25 2.23 2.24
N GLU A 544 -28.28 3.57 2.16
CA GLU A 544 -29.55 4.33 2.21
C GLU A 544 -30.47 3.99 1.02
N SER A 545 -29.88 3.78 -0.16
CA SER A 545 -30.65 3.36 -1.34
C SER A 545 -31.25 1.96 -1.18
N MET A 546 -30.50 1.02 -0.59
CA MET A 546 -31.00 -0.32 -0.29
C MET A 546 -32.10 -0.26 0.78
N LEU A 547 -31.92 0.57 1.80
CA LEU A 547 -32.91 0.76 2.86
C LEU A 547 -34.23 1.37 2.30
N ASP A 548 -34.12 2.29 1.34
CA ASP A 548 -35.30 2.83 0.62
C ASP A 548 -36.06 1.70 -0.12
N GLY A 549 -35.33 0.79 -0.78
CA GLY A 549 -35.89 -0.40 -1.41
C GLY A 549 -36.59 -1.34 -0.42
N VAL A 550 -35.96 -1.62 0.73
CA VAL A 550 -36.56 -2.41 1.81
C VAL A 550 -37.85 -1.77 2.31
N LYS A 551 -37.85 -0.46 2.59
CA LYS A 551 -39.04 0.28 3.03
C LYS A 551 -40.20 0.16 2.04
N GLN A 552 -39.94 0.33 0.73
CA GLN A 552 -40.95 0.21 -0.31
C GLN A 552 -41.54 -1.21 -0.37
N CYS A 553 -40.70 -2.25 -0.31
CA CYS A 553 -41.15 -3.64 -0.27
C CYS A 553 -41.95 -3.98 1.00
N ALA A 554 -41.62 -3.35 2.12
CA ALA A 554 -42.31 -3.53 3.40
C ALA A 554 -43.59 -2.67 3.53
N GLY A 555 -43.96 -1.91 2.49
CA GLY A 555 -45.16 -1.06 2.50
C GLY A 555 -45.02 0.23 3.32
N ILE A 556 -43.80 0.65 3.64
CA ILE A 556 -43.55 1.93 4.32
C ILE A 556 -43.55 3.06 3.30
N THR A 557 -44.70 3.76 3.19
CA THR A 557 -44.81 4.96 2.36
C THR A 557 -44.20 6.19 3.09
N LYS A 558 -43.87 7.25 2.33
CA LYS A 558 -43.38 8.51 2.90
C LYS A 558 -44.34 9.12 3.92
N GLU A 559 -45.64 8.98 3.70
CA GLU A 559 -46.69 9.44 4.63
C GLU A 559 -46.66 8.63 5.94
N ARG A 560 -46.48 7.30 5.83
CA ARG A 560 -46.36 6.42 6.99
C ARG A 560 -45.05 6.67 7.73
N GLU A 561 -43.96 6.94 7.03
CA GLU A 561 -42.65 7.28 7.63
C GLU A 561 -42.74 8.62 8.40
N ALA A 562 -43.40 9.63 7.87
CA ALA A 562 -43.61 10.91 8.54
C ALA A 562 -44.41 10.75 9.86
N LYS A 563 -45.40 9.88 9.89
CA LYS A 563 -46.16 9.54 11.11
C LYS A 563 -45.35 8.75 12.16
N LEU A 564 -44.28 8.07 11.73
CA LEU A 564 -43.38 7.33 12.64
C LEU A 564 -42.33 8.22 13.29
N MET A 565 -41.93 9.30 12.63
CA MET A 565 -40.86 10.18 13.09
C MET A 565 -41.35 11.43 13.85
N GLY A 566 -42.63 11.78 13.76
CA GLY A 566 -43.27 12.82 14.57
C GLY A 566 -43.79 12.29 15.87
#